data_8962caf9a65b764ad8a71a21c04b6f0a
#
_entry.id   8962caf9a65b764ad8a71a21c04b6f0a
#
_cell.length_a   1.000
_cell.length_b   1.000
_cell.length_c   1.000
_cell.angle_alpha   90.00
_cell.angle_beta   90.00
_cell.angle_gamma   90.00
#
_symmetry.space_group_name_H-M   'P 1'
#
loop_
_entity.id
_entity.type
_entity.pdbx_description
1 polymer ?
#
loop_
_entity_poly.entity_id
_entity_poly.type
_entity_poly.pdbx_seq_one_letter_code
_entity_poly.pdbx_strand_id
1 'polypeptide(L)'
;MSAEAYLWFKSLHIIGVIVWFAGLFYLVRLFIYHEESKNMDNVLKIAFNKQYTLMEKRLANIITTPGMILALSMAICMVIMQPSWLSEKWLQIKISFVLGLVIYHSYCYKIMYSLQNGTSTISAKKLRLINELPTLLLFIIVLLVIFKNNFPTSVATWSVVGLIIFMLASIQLYAKIRKKNENSLSNE
;
A
#
# COMPACT_ATOMS: atom_id res chain seq x y z
N MET A 1 -12.40 -12.78 -29.32
CA MET A 1 -11.61 -13.41 -28.24
C MET A 1 -12.59 -14.17 -27.35
N SER A 2 -12.19 -15.35 -26.83
CA SER A 2 -13.09 -16.23 -26.08
C SER A 2 -13.41 -15.69 -24.67
N ALA A 3 -14.60 -16.04 -24.16
CA ALA A 3 -14.97 -15.74 -22.77
C ALA A 3 -13.96 -16.32 -21.76
N GLU A 4 -13.35 -17.44 -22.10
CA GLU A 4 -12.30 -18.08 -21.31
C GLU A 4 -11.05 -17.20 -21.18
N ALA A 5 -10.58 -16.58 -22.26
CA ALA A 5 -9.43 -15.67 -22.23
C ALA A 5 -9.68 -14.48 -21.27
N TYR A 6 -10.90 -13.94 -21.29
CA TYR A 6 -11.28 -12.87 -20.35
C TYR A 6 -11.19 -13.34 -18.89
N LEU A 7 -11.64 -14.54 -18.58
CA LEU A 7 -11.56 -15.09 -17.22
C LEU A 7 -10.11 -15.25 -16.75
N TRP A 8 -9.21 -15.69 -17.65
CA TRP A 8 -7.79 -15.78 -17.36
C TRP A 8 -7.17 -14.39 -17.07
N PHE A 9 -7.44 -13.39 -17.91
CA PHE A 9 -6.94 -12.02 -17.66
C PHE A 9 -7.48 -11.44 -16.34
N LYS A 10 -8.76 -11.68 -16.04
CA LYS A 10 -9.37 -11.25 -14.79
C LYS A 10 -8.74 -11.93 -13.58
N SER A 11 -8.48 -13.23 -13.64
CA SER A 11 -7.86 -13.98 -12.56
C SER A 11 -6.44 -13.52 -12.30
N LEU A 12 -5.62 -13.37 -13.35
CA LEU A 12 -4.25 -12.87 -13.25
C LEU A 12 -4.20 -11.41 -12.77
N HIS A 13 -5.16 -10.58 -13.20
CA HIS A 13 -5.31 -9.22 -12.68
C HIS A 13 -5.53 -9.22 -11.17
N ILE A 14 -6.45 -10.04 -10.68
CA ILE A 14 -6.75 -10.13 -9.24
C ILE A 14 -5.53 -10.62 -8.46
N ILE A 15 -4.84 -11.64 -8.94
CA ILE A 15 -3.59 -12.13 -8.34
C ILE A 15 -2.54 -11.01 -8.30
N GLY A 16 -2.34 -10.29 -9.40
CA GLY A 16 -1.42 -9.17 -9.46
C GLY A 16 -1.77 -8.06 -8.47
N VAL A 17 -3.06 -7.71 -8.33
CA VAL A 17 -3.55 -6.73 -7.34
C VAL A 17 -3.23 -7.18 -5.92
N ILE A 18 -3.51 -8.45 -5.58
CA ILE A 18 -3.24 -9.00 -4.24
C ILE A 18 -1.74 -8.91 -3.92
N VAL A 19 -0.89 -9.36 -4.85
CA VAL A 19 0.58 -9.33 -4.68
C VAL A 19 1.09 -7.89 -4.54
N TRP A 20 0.59 -6.97 -5.37
CA TRP A 20 0.96 -5.56 -5.33
C TRP A 20 0.62 -4.91 -3.98
N PHE A 21 -0.62 -5.06 -3.52
CA PHE A 21 -1.05 -4.50 -2.22
C PHE A 21 -0.34 -5.14 -1.04
N ALA A 22 -0.15 -6.47 -1.04
CA ALA A 22 0.62 -7.15 0.00
C ALA A 22 2.04 -6.60 0.11
N GLY A 23 2.69 -6.38 -1.05
CA GLY A 23 4.01 -5.75 -1.11
C GLY A 23 4.02 -4.33 -0.56
N LEU A 24 3.06 -3.48 -0.94
CA LEU A 24 2.97 -2.10 -0.44
C LEU A 24 2.74 -2.04 1.07
N PHE A 25 1.85 -2.87 1.62
CA PHE A 25 1.60 -2.94 3.06
C PHE A 25 2.85 -3.29 3.87
N TYR A 26 3.65 -4.22 3.37
CA TYR A 26 4.84 -4.63 4.08
C TYR A 26 6.03 -3.70 3.85
N LEU A 27 6.15 -3.10 2.67
CA LEU A 27 7.25 -2.20 2.31
C LEU A 27 7.31 -0.98 3.23
N VAL A 28 6.18 -0.31 3.46
CA VAL A 28 6.15 0.87 4.34
C VAL A 28 6.39 0.50 5.79
N ARG A 29 5.98 -0.69 6.21
CA ARG A 29 6.31 -1.22 7.54
C ARG A 29 7.82 -1.42 7.72
N LEU A 30 8.52 -1.91 6.70
CA LEU A 30 9.99 -1.99 6.70
C LEU A 30 10.62 -0.60 6.82
N PHE A 31 10.10 0.41 6.12
CA PHE A 31 10.59 1.80 6.25
C PHE A 31 10.47 2.33 7.68
N ILE A 32 9.39 2.00 8.39
CA ILE A 32 9.21 2.40 9.80
C ILE A 32 10.32 1.78 10.66
N TYR A 33 10.56 0.48 10.53
CA TYR A 33 11.62 -0.20 11.28
C TYR A 33 13.01 0.30 10.91
N HIS A 34 13.24 0.58 9.61
CA HIS A 34 14.50 1.15 9.15
C HIS A 34 14.76 2.53 9.77
N GLU A 35 13.75 3.40 9.79
CA GLU A 35 13.85 4.73 10.43
C GLU A 35 14.06 4.63 11.93
N GLU A 36 13.36 3.73 12.62
CA GLU A 36 13.49 3.50 14.06
C GLU A 36 14.87 2.93 14.43
N SER A 37 15.49 2.14 13.57
CA SER A 37 16.83 1.57 13.81
C SER A 37 17.93 2.63 13.90
N LYS A 38 17.69 3.85 13.39
CA LYS A 38 18.65 4.97 13.49
C LYS A 38 18.94 5.40 14.93
N ASN A 39 18.03 5.12 15.86
CA ASN A 39 18.15 5.46 17.28
C ASN A 39 18.80 4.34 18.11
N MET A 40 19.24 3.25 17.48
CA MET A 40 19.93 2.14 18.17
C MET A 40 21.44 2.41 18.28
N ASP A 41 22.12 1.60 19.09
CA ASP A 41 23.58 1.61 19.22
C ASP A 41 24.27 1.41 17.87
N ASN A 42 25.44 1.99 17.68
CA ASN A 42 26.14 2.03 16.39
C ASN A 42 26.29 0.67 15.71
N VAL A 43 26.57 -0.39 16.47
CA VAL A 43 26.74 -1.75 15.93
C VAL A 43 25.41 -2.27 15.39
N LEU A 44 24.34 -2.15 16.16
CA LEU A 44 23.01 -2.58 15.79
C LEU A 44 22.47 -1.75 14.61
N LYS A 45 22.67 -0.44 14.65
CA LYS A 45 22.28 0.47 13.57
C LYS A 45 22.88 0.06 12.23
N ILE A 46 24.17 -0.25 12.17
CA ILE A 46 24.84 -0.69 10.94
C ILE A 46 24.29 -2.02 10.45
N ALA A 47 24.09 -2.98 11.36
CA ALA A 47 23.57 -4.30 11.03
C ALA A 47 22.13 -4.22 10.49
N PHE A 48 21.24 -3.49 11.18
CA PHE A 48 19.84 -3.32 10.77
C PHE A 48 19.69 -2.50 9.49
N ASN A 49 20.49 -1.44 9.31
CA ASN A 49 20.48 -0.67 8.06
C ASN A 49 20.79 -1.57 6.86
N LYS A 50 21.84 -2.40 6.94
CA LYS A 50 22.18 -3.36 5.87
C LYS A 50 21.04 -4.36 5.62
N GLN A 51 20.46 -4.88 6.69
CA GLN A 51 19.37 -5.87 6.60
C GLN A 51 18.12 -5.26 5.98
N TYR A 52 17.65 -4.11 6.47
CA TYR A 52 16.45 -3.45 5.93
C TYR A 52 16.65 -3.00 4.49
N THR A 53 17.81 -2.44 4.15
CA THR A 53 18.14 -2.10 2.75
C THR A 53 17.98 -3.30 1.81
N LEU A 54 18.44 -4.49 2.22
CA LEU A 54 18.31 -5.70 1.42
C LEU A 54 16.84 -6.15 1.30
N MET A 55 16.12 -6.16 2.43
CA MET A 55 14.72 -6.59 2.47
C MET A 55 13.82 -5.67 1.65
N GLU A 56 13.98 -4.36 1.78
CA GLU A 56 13.25 -3.34 1.02
C GLU A 56 13.44 -3.50 -0.49
N LYS A 57 14.71 -3.62 -0.93
CA LYS A 57 15.04 -3.83 -2.36
C LYS A 57 14.42 -5.12 -2.91
N ARG A 58 14.52 -6.22 -2.17
CA ARG A 58 13.97 -7.51 -2.60
C ARG A 58 12.45 -7.44 -2.67
N LEU A 59 11.79 -6.90 -1.65
CA LEU A 59 10.35 -6.78 -1.61
C LEU A 59 9.83 -5.87 -2.73
N ALA A 60 10.44 -4.69 -2.92
CA ALA A 60 10.04 -3.74 -3.94
C ALA A 60 10.21 -4.31 -5.35
N ASN A 61 11.40 -4.87 -5.67
CA ASN A 61 11.76 -5.25 -7.03
C ASN A 61 11.29 -6.65 -7.44
N ILE A 62 11.18 -7.60 -6.49
CA ILE A 62 10.86 -9.00 -6.79
C ILE A 62 9.37 -9.30 -6.59
N ILE A 63 8.68 -8.57 -5.70
CA ILE A 63 7.29 -8.85 -5.35
C ILE A 63 6.38 -7.69 -5.75
N THR A 64 6.60 -6.50 -5.20
CA THR A 64 5.68 -5.38 -5.32
C THR A 64 5.56 -4.85 -6.75
N THR A 65 6.69 -4.58 -7.40
CA THR A 65 6.71 -4.06 -8.78
C THR A 65 6.24 -5.10 -9.81
N PRO A 66 6.68 -6.37 -9.78
CA PRO A 66 6.11 -7.39 -10.66
C PRO A 66 4.61 -7.59 -10.46
N GLY A 67 4.11 -7.54 -9.21
CA GLY A 67 2.67 -7.57 -8.93
C GLY A 67 1.92 -6.40 -9.58
N MET A 68 2.47 -5.17 -9.49
CA MET A 68 1.93 -3.99 -10.17
C MET A 68 1.90 -4.18 -11.69
N ILE A 69 3.00 -4.62 -12.28
CA ILE A 69 3.11 -4.83 -13.73
C ILE A 69 2.08 -5.87 -14.19
N LEU A 70 1.98 -6.99 -13.49
CA LEU A 70 1.00 -8.03 -13.79
C LEU A 70 -0.44 -7.47 -13.69
N ALA A 71 -0.77 -6.76 -12.62
CA ALA A 71 -2.10 -6.19 -12.45
C ALA A 71 -2.46 -5.21 -13.57
N LEU A 72 -1.56 -4.29 -13.90
CA LEU A 72 -1.82 -3.27 -14.91
C LEU A 72 -1.88 -3.85 -16.33
N SER A 73 -0.97 -4.76 -16.68
CA SER A 73 -0.96 -5.39 -18.01
C SER A 73 -2.25 -6.20 -18.25
N MET A 74 -2.70 -6.98 -17.27
CA MET A 74 -3.94 -7.75 -17.37
C MET A 74 -5.18 -6.84 -17.41
N ALA A 75 -5.15 -5.71 -16.71
CA ALA A 75 -6.22 -4.69 -16.78
C ALA A 75 -6.32 -4.10 -18.20
N ILE A 76 -5.18 -3.78 -18.82
CA ILE A 76 -5.13 -3.28 -20.21
C ILE A 76 -5.70 -4.34 -21.17
N CYS A 77 -5.32 -5.62 -21.04
CA CYS A 77 -5.88 -6.70 -21.85
C CYS A 77 -7.41 -6.77 -21.75
N MET A 78 -7.96 -6.66 -20.52
CA MET A 78 -9.42 -6.66 -20.31
C MET A 78 -10.11 -5.45 -20.96
N VAL A 79 -9.50 -4.27 -20.90
CA VAL A 79 -10.05 -3.05 -21.53
C VAL A 79 -10.00 -3.17 -23.06
N ILE A 80 -8.93 -3.74 -23.63
CA ILE A 80 -8.85 -4.02 -25.08
C ILE A 80 -9.95 -4.99 -25.52
N MET A 81 -10.29 -5.97 -24.68
CA MET A 81 -11.39 -6.90 -24.98
C MET A 81 -12.78 -6.25 -24.91
N GLN A 82 -12.94 -5.23 -24.07
CA GLN A 82 -14.22 -4.56 -23.84
C GLN A 82 -14.04 -3.03 -23.79
N PRO A 83 -13.77 -2.37 -24.93
CA PRO A 83 -13.47 -0.94 -24.99
C PRO A 83 -14.61 -0.03 -24.51
N SER A 84 -15.87 -0.51 -24.59
CA SER A 84 -17.05 0.21 -24.10
C SER A 84 -16.97 0.58 -22.62
N TRP A 85 -16.20 -0.16 -21.82
CA TRP A 85 -16.01 0.15 -20.41
C TRP A 85 -15.32 1.50 -20.15
N LEU A 86 -14.51 1.99 -21.08
CA LEU A 86 -13.84 3.29 -20.95
C LEU A 86 -14.85 4.46 -20.87
N SER A 87 -16.07 4.29 -21.38
CA SER A 87 -17.15 5.25 -21.29
C SER A 87 -17.89 5.19 -19.94
N GLU A 88 -17.64 4.16 -19.15
CA GLU A 88 -18.31 3.94 -17.88
C GLU A 88 -17.69 4.81 -16.76
N LYS A 89 -18.51 5.59 -16.07
CA LYS A 89 -18.05 6.51 -15.01
C LYS A 89 -17.29 5.80 -13.88
N TRP A 90 -17.78 4.63 -13.46
CA TRP A 90 -17.13 3.86 -12.41
C TRP A 90 -15.69 3.47 -12.76
N LEU A 91 -15.42 3.13 -14.04
CA LEU A 91 -14.08 2.77 -14.47
C LEU A 91 -13.16 3.99 -14.56
N GLN A 92 -13.66 5.13 -15.04
CA GLN A 92 -12.89 6.38 -15.09
C GLN A 92 -12.45 6.81 -13.68
N ILE A 93 -13.37 6.75 -12.71
CA ILE A 93 -13.05 7.05 -11.30
C ILE A 93 -12.05 6.03 -10.75
N LYS A 94 -12.24 4.73 -11.03
CA LYS A 94 -11.28 3.67 -10.63
C LYS A 94 -9.89 3.94 -11.19
N ILE A 95 -9.78 4.28 -12.46
CA ILE A 95 -8.48 4.59 -13.11
C ILE A 95 -7.80 5.75 -12.37
N SER A 96 -8.51 6.80 -11.98
CA SER A 96 -7.93 7.91 -11.21
C SER A 96 -7.35 7.45 -9.87
N PHE A 97 -8.03 6.58 -9.14
CA PHE A 97 -7.50 5.99 -7.90
C PHE A 97 -6.31 5.05 -8.14
N VAL A 98 -6.33 4.28 -9.23
CA VAL A 98 -5.20 3.42 -9.61
C VAL A 98 -3.98 4.27 -9.98
N LEU A 99 -4.16 5.39 -10.70
CA LEU A 99 -3.07 6.34 -10.95
C LEU A 99 -2.51 6.91 -9.65
N GLY A 100 -3.37 7.27 -8.69
CA GLY A 100 -2.94 7.64 -7.33
C GLY A 100 -2.11 6.56 -6.65
N LEU A 101 -2.49 5.28 -6.82
CA LEU A 101 -1.74 4.14 -6.27
C LEU A 101 -0.37 3.97 -6.95
N VAL A 102 -0.26 4.20 -8.27
CA VAL A 102 1.01 4.18 -9.01
C VAL A 102 1.93 5.32 -8.54
N ILE A 103 1.38 6.51 -8.34
CA ILE A 103 2.13 7.65 -7.78
C ILE A 103 2.63 7.31 -6.38
N TYR A 104 1.78 6.72 -5.55
CA TYR A 104 2.14 6.26 -4.21
C TYR A 104 3.26 5.20 -4.25
N HIS A 105 3.17 4.23 -5.15
CA HIS A 105 4.22 3.22 -5.36
C HIS A 105 5.56 3.87 -5.73
N SER A 106 5.55 4.83 -6.64
CA SER A 106 6.75 5.60 -7.04
C SER A 106 7.30 6.41 -5.87
N TYR A 107 6.42 6.96 -5.02
CA TYR A 107 6.82 7.67 -3.80
C TYR A 107 7.48 6.73 -2.78
N CYS A 108 7.02 5.49 -2.66
CA CYS A 108 7.68 4.47 -1.83
C CYS A 108 9.12 4.21 -2.29
N TYR A 109 9.39 4.18 -3.59
CA TYR A 109 10.76 4.09 -4.11
C TYR A 109 11.63 5.28 -3.67
N LYS A 110 11.08 6.50 -3.75
CA LYS A 110 11.79 7.69 -3.28
C LYS A 110 12.14 7.61 -1.78
N ILE A 111 11.20 7.15 -0.96
CA ILE A 111 11.44 6.93 0.48
C ILE A 111 12.53 5.87 0.67
N MET A 112 12.41 4.73 0.00
CA MET A 112 13.38 3.65 0.06
C MET A 112 14.81 4.13 -0.22
N TYR A 113 15.02 4.83 -1.33
CA TYR A 113 16.34 5.36 -1.67
C TYR A 113 16.85 6.39 -0.67
N SER A 114 15.99 7.24 -0.13
CA SER A 114 16.40 8.23 0.87
C SER A 114 16.80 7.58 2.20
N LEU A 115 16.13 6.51 2.61
CA LEU A 115 16.47 5.74 3.81
C LEU A 115 17.82 5.03 3.62
N GLN A 116 18.02 4.35 2.49
CA GLN A 116 19.23 3.62 2.16
C GLN A 116 20.47 4.52 2.09
N ASN A 117 20.31 5.75 1.59
CA ASN A 117 21.39 6.74 1.50
C ASN A 117 21.57 7.57 2.79
N GLY A 118 20.78 7.32 3.82
CA GLY A 118 20.83 8.06 5.08
C GLY A 118 20.35 9.52 4.98
N THR A 119 19.72 9.91 3.86
CA THR A 119 19.24 11.29 3.60
C THR A 119 17.78 11.50 3.98
N SER A 120 17.10 10.47 4.51
CA SER A 120 15.71 10.57 4.90
C SER A 120 15.50 11.51 6.08
N THR A 121 14.59 12.47 5.91
CA THR A 121 14.09 13.40 6.94
C THR A 121 12.67 13.02 7.40
N ILE A 122 12.13 11.90 6.92
CA ILE A 122 10.77 11.48 7.20
C ILE A 122 10.74 10.78 8.57
N SER A 123 9.97 11.32 9.50
CA SER A 123 9.83 10.69 10.83
C SER A 123 9.02 9.38 10.76
N ALA A 124 9.29 8.45 11.67
CA ALA A 124 8.52 7.21 11.81
C ALA A 124 7.01 7.46 11.98
N LYS A 125 6.62 8.57 12.63
CA LYS A 125 5.21 8.97 12.77
C LYS A 125 4.56 9.29 11.43
N LYS A 126 5.25 9.99 10.52
CA LYS A 126 4.75 10.25 9.16
C LYS A 126 4.66 8.98 8.34
N LEU A 127 5.65 8.08 8.46
CA LEU A 127 5.62 6.78 7.77
C LEU A 127 4.42 5.93 8.20
N ARG A 128 4.04 5.96 9.48
CA ARG A 128 2.83 5.27 9.96
C ARG A 128 1.55 5.81 9.32
N LEU A 129 1.43 7.13 9.15
CA LEU A 129 0.31 7.72 8.42
C LEU A 129 0.30 7.30 6.95
N ILE A 130 1.46 7.32 6.29
CA ILE A 130 1.61 6.91 4.89
C ILE A 130 1.25 5.42 4.71
N ASN A 131 1.52 4.58 5.72
CA ASN A 131 1.17 3.16 5.72
C ASN A 131 -0.35 2.89 5.57
N GLU A 132 -1.19 3.83 5.99
CA GLU A 132 -2.63 3.65 5.93
C GLU A 132 -3.23 3.98 4.55
N LEU A 133 -2.50 4.72 3.71
CA LEU A 133 -2.98 5.16 2.41
C LEU A 133 -3.32 4.01 1.45
N PRO A 134 -2.51 2.93 1.33
CA PRO A 134 -2.89 1.79 0.51
C PRO A 134 -4.18 1.11 0.96
N THR A 135 -4.43 1.04 2.27
CA THR A 135 -5.66 0.46 2.81
C THR A 135 -6.89 1.24 2.37
N LEU A 136 -6.83 2.59 2.45
CA LEU A 136 -7.90 3.46 1.98
C LEU A 136 -8.13 3.31 0.47
N LEU A 137 -7.05 3.31 -0.32
CA LEU A 137 -7.13 3.14 -1.77
C LEU A 137 -7.71 1.78 -2.15
N LEU A 138 -7.27 0.70 -1.48
CA LEU A 138 -7.81 -0.64 -1.68
C LEU A 138 -9.32 -0.67 -1.44
N PHE A 139 -9.76 -0.12 -0.30
CA PHE A 139 -11.16 -0.10 0.09
C PHE A 139 -12.02 0.62 -0.96
N ILE A 140 -11.60 1.83 -1.38
CA ILE A 140 -12.32 2.61 -2.38
C ILE A 140 -12.36 1.89 -3.73
N ILE A 141 -11.22 1.35 -4.19
CA ILE A 141 -11.12 0.66 -5.48
C ILE A 141 -12.01 -0.59 -5.49
N VAL A 142 -12.03 -1.36 -4.39
CA VAL A 142 -12.88 -2.57 -4.29
C VAL A 142 -14.35 -2.21 -4.32
N LEU A 143 -14.78 -1.20 -3.56
CA LEU A 143 -16.17 -0.73 -3.58
C LEU A 143 -16.61 -0.28 -4.98
N LEU A 144 -15.77 0.50 -5.67
CA LEU A 144 -16.05 0.93 -7.05
C LEU A 144 -16.21 -0.24 -8.03
N VAL A 145 -15.43 -1.30 -7.87
CA VAL A 145 -15.52 -2.50 -8.72
C VAL A 145 -16.78 -3.31 -8.45
N ILE A 146 -17.18 -3.43 -7.19
CA ILE A 146 -18.34 -4.24 -6.78
C ILE A 146 -19.63 -3.53 -7.14
N PHE A 147 -19.76 -2.24 -6.77
CA PHE A 147 -21.01 -1.48 -6.95
C PHE A 147 -21.14 -0.83 -8.32
N LYS A 148 -20.02 -0.55 -9.01
CA LYS A 148 -20.01 0.10 -10.33
C LYS A 148 -20.90 1.37 -10.37
N ASN A 149 -21.87 1.40 -11.31
CA ASN A 149 -22.79 2.52 -11.50
C ASN A 149 -23.87 2.62 -10.39
N ASN A 150 -24.05 1.58 -9.59
CA ASN A 150 -25.01 1.56 -8.47
C ASN A 150 -24.32 1.90 -7.14
N PHE A 151 -23.28 2.72 -7.18
CA PHE A 151 -22.47 3.06 -6.01
C PHE A 151 -23.33 3.76 -4.94
N PRO A 152 -23.51 3.15 -3.75
CA PRO A 152 -24.33 3.72 -2.68
C PRO A 152 -23.55 4.84 -1.98
N THR A 153 -23.57 6.05 -2.53
CA THR A 153 -22.72 7.16 -2.10
C THR A 153 -22.81 7.45 -0.60
N SER A 154 -24.01 7.43 -0.02
CA SER A 154 -24.20 7.67 1.41
C SER A 154 -23.55 6.58 2.29
N VAL A 155 -23.87 5.31 2.02
CA VAL A 155 -23.32 4.18 2.79
C VAL A 155 -21.81 4.08 2.59
N ALA A 156 -21.32 4.27 1.37
CA ALA A 156 -19.89 4.23 1.07
C ALA A 156 -19.12 5.36 1.78
N THR A 157 -19.69 6.59 1.81
CA THR A 157 -19.09 7.71 2.54
C THR A 157 -18.96 7.41 4.02
N TRP A 158 -20.03 6.93 4.66
CA TRP A 158 -19.97 6.53 6.08
C TRP A 158 -19.03 5.36 6.34
N SER A 159 -18.93 4.40 5.42
CA SER A 159 -17.99 3.28 5.51
C SER A 159 -16.54 3.76 5.42
N VAL A 160 -16.22 4.69 4.51
CA VAL A 160 -14.87 5.28 4.41
C VAL A 160 -14.56 6.10 5.66
N VAL A 161 -15.49 6.92 6.15
CA VAL A 161 -15.31 7.68 7.41
C VAL A 161 -15.09 6.74 8.59
N GLY A 162 -15.90 5.69 8.71
CA GLY A 162 -15.73 4.66 9.76
C GLY A 162 -14.37 3.96 9.69
N LEU A 163 -13.90 3.62 8.48
CA LEU A 163 -12.59 3.04 8.27
C LEU A 163 -11.47 4.01 8.72
N ILE A 164 -11.55 5.28 8.33
CA ILE A 164 -10.56 6.30 8.75
C ILE A 164 -10.52 6.42 10.28
N ILE A 165 -11.68 6.51 10.93
CA ILE A 165 -11.76 6.59 12.39
C ILE A 165 -11.16 5.33 13.03
N PHE A 166 -11.50 4.14 12.53
CA PHE A 166 -10.95 2.88 13.02
C PHE A 166 -9.41 2.83 12.90
N MET A 167 -8.86 3.25 11.75
CA MET A 167 -7.43 3.29 11.51
C MET A 167 -6.71 4.26 12.46
N LEU A 168 -7.24 5.48 12.63
CA LEU A 168 -6.70 6.47 13.56
C LEU A 168 -6.74 5.99 15.01
N ALA A 169 -7.85 5.38 15.41
CA ALA A 169 -7.99 4.79 16.75
C ALA A 169 -6.98 3.66 16.99
N SER A 170 -6.77 2.78 16.00
CA SER A 170 -5.80 1.69 16.06
C SER A 170 -4.36 2.20 16.22
N ILE A 171 -3.99 3.25 15.47
CA ILE A 171 -2.65 3.88 15.59
C ILE A 171 -2.47 4.48 16.99
N GLN A 172 -3.48 5.19 17.51
CA GLN A 172 -3.42 5.81 18.84
C GLN A 172 -3.34 4.76 19.96
N LEU A 173 -4.16 3.71 19.86
CA LEU A 173 -4.17 2.61 20.83
C LEU A 173 -2.81 1.92 20.88
N TYR A 174 -2.25 1.59 19.70
CA TYR A 174 -0.92 0.97 19.62
C TYR A 174 0.18 1.87 20.20
N ALA A 175 0.15 3.17 19.91
CA ALA A 175 1.09 4.14 20.48
C ALA A 175 1.00 4.22 22.02
N LYS A 176 -0.22 4.14 22.56
CA LYS A 176 -0.46 4.14 24.03
C LYS A 176 0.06 2.86 24.68
N ILE A 177 -0.20 1.70 24.08
CA ILE A 177 0.28 0.39 24.59
C ILE A 177 1.81 0.36 24.59
N ARG A 178 2.44 0.79 23.50
CA ARG A 178 3.91 0.85 23.37
C ARG A 178 4.53 1.71 24.48
N LYS A 179 4.01 2.93 24.69
CA LYS A 179 4.49 3.84 25.73
C LYS A 179 4.34 3.23 27.14
N LYS A 180 3.27 2.49 27.38
CA LYS A 180 3.06 1.78 28.65
C LYS A 180 4.12 0.70 28.87
N ASN A 181 4.43 -0.09 27.84
CA ASN A 181 5.43 -1.15 27.92
C ASN A 181 6.86 -0.59 28.10
N GLU A 182 7.20 0.50 27.42
CA GLU A 182 8.51 1.17 27.57
C GLU A 182 8.70 1.67 29.01
N ASN A 183 7.65 2.24 29.63
CA ASN A 183 7.70 2.70 31.03
C ASN A 183 7.78 1.55 32.05
N SER A 184 7.25 0.36 31.75
CA SER A 184 7.37 -0.79 32.65
C SER A 184 8.79 -1.36 32.64
N LEU A 185 9.46 -1.40 31.49
CA LEU A 185 10.84 -1.88 31.35
C LEU A 185 11.88 -0.91 31.95
N SER A 186 11.56 0.38 32.07
CA SER A 186 12.45 1.38 32.70
C SER A 186 12.37 1.40 34.22
N ASN A 187 11.42 0.69 34.83
CA ASN A 187 11.20 0.61 36.26
C ASN A 187 11.67 -0.73 36.87
N GLU A 188 12.20 -1.65 36.05
CA GLU A 188 12.92 -2.87 36.44
C GLU A 188 14.43 -2.68 36.31
#